data_674760b3a10074626285fafde9a3bffa
#
_entry.id   674760b3a10074626285fafde9a3bffa
#
_cell.length_a   1.000
_cell.length_b   1.000
_cell.length_c   1.000
_cell.angle_alpha   90.00
_cell.angle_beta   90.00
_cell.angle_gamma   90.00
#
_symmetry.space_group_name_H-M   'P 1'
#
loop_
_entity.id
_entity.type
_entity.pdbx_description
1 polymer ?
#
loop_
_entity_poly.entity_id
_entity_poly.type
_entity_poly.pdbx_seq_one_letter_code
_entity_poly.pdbx_strand_id
1 'polypeptide(L)'
;GILDYGAGNLASVKNAMDFLGYEAEMVTSAKDIEKCDGIIFPGQGSFGSMVDILKERGMYGPLYDYIIGGRPFLGICLGLQVLYEGSDESPGYKGYGIMKGRAQRFEKGKVPQIGWNEICPLADDIPGGWAYYVNSYRIVDPKNAIAMSDYYGRFVAAVKKDNITAFQFHPEKSGKYGLSLLRWWYGCLQKE
;
A
#
# COMPACT_ATOMS: atom_id res chain seq x y z
N GLY A 1 1.54 -9.69 9.72
CA GLY A 1 2.26 -10.36 8.62
C GLY A 1 2.73 -9.43 7.53
N ILE A 2 3.92 -9.65 6.98
CA ILE A 2 4.42 -8.96 5.78
C ILE A 2 4.27 -9.92 4.59
N LEU A 3 3.43 -9.55 3.63
CA LEU A 3 3.11 -10.40 2.48
C LEU A 3 4.34 -10.56 1.57
N ASP A 4 4.83 -11.78 1.46
CA ASP A 4 5.92 -12.17 0.56
C ASP A 4 5.37 -12.95 -0.64
N TYR A 5 5.14 -12.26 -1.73
CA TYR A 5 4.76 -12.86 -3.00
C TYR A 5 5.97 -13.05 -3.96
N GLY A 6 7.20 -12.90 -3.47
CA GLY A 6 8.44 -13.06 -4.25
C GLY A 6 8.93 -11.78 -4.92
N ALA A 7 8.31 -10.65 -4.62
CA ALA A 7 8.73 -9.32 -5.08
C ALA A 7 8.51 -8.30 -3.97
N GLY A 8 9.27 -7.23 -4.01
CA GLY A 8 9.15 -6.16 -3.04
C GLY A 8 10.39 -5.95 -2.17
N ASN A 9 10.46 -4.79 -1.53
CA ASN A 9 11.51 -4.47 -0.57
C ASN A 9 11.13 -4.94 0.84
N LEU A 10 10.91 -6.25 0.98
CA LEU A 10 10.46 -6.88 2.22
C LEU A 10 11.38 -6.59 3.39
N ALA A 11 12.70 -6.63 3.14
CA ALA A 11 13.71 -6.38 4.15
C ALA A 11 13.58 -4.97 4.75
N SER A 12 13.31 -3.94 3.94
CA SER A 12 13.14 -2.59 4.46
C SER A 12 11.89 -2.45 5.33
N VAL A 13 10.78 -3.10 4.95
CA VAL A 13 9.57 -3.10 5.76
C VAL A 13 9.81 -3.86 7.07
N LYS A 14 10.41 -5.04 6.99
CA LYS A 14 10.76 -5.84 8.19
C LYS A 14 11.68 -5.04 9.12
N ASN A 15 12.75 -4.43 8.60
CA ASN A 15 13.67 -3.62 9.39
C ASN A 15 12.96 -2.42 10.04
N ALA A 16 12.00 -1.79 9.36
CA ALA A 16 11.23 -0.71 9.94
C ALA A 16 10.33 -1.19 11.11
N MET A 17 9.69 -2.35 10.96
CA MET A 17 8.89 -2.94 12.04
C MET A 17 9.76 -3.36 13.22
N ASP A 18 10.91 -3.99 12.98
CA ASP A 18 11.88 -4.39 14.02
C ASP A 18 12.44 -3.17 14.76
N PHE A 19 12.77 -2.10 14.02
CA PHE A 19 13.22 -0.84 14.63
C PHE A 19 12.17 -0.22 15.56
N LEU A 20 10.88 -0.40 15.24
CA LEU A 20 9.77 0.04 16.08
C LEU A 20 9.49 -0.90 17.26
N GLY A 21 10.16 -2.05 17.31
CA GLY A 21 9.94 -3.08 18.34
C GLY A 21 8.69 -3.93 18.12
N TYR A 22 8.21 -4.00 16.87
CA TYR A 22 7.02 -4.78 16.50
C TYR A 22 7.40 -6.10 15.85
N GLU A 23 6.81 -7.19 16.32
CA GLU A 23 6.96 -8.48 15.70
C GLU A 23 6.23 -8.50 14.36
N ALA A 24 6.93 -8.93 13.31
CA ALA A 24 6.37 -9.10 11.99
C ALA A 24 6.96 -10.35 11.32
N GLU A 25 6.09 -11.22 10.82
CA GLU A 25 6.44 -12.48 10.17
C GLU A 25 6.20 -12.40 8.67
N MET A 26 7.00 -13.16 7.90
CA MET A 26 6.78 -13.28 6.46
C MET A 26 5.60 -14.20 6.17
N VAL A 27 4.67 -13.71 5.37
CA VAL A 27 3.47 -14.43 4.91
C VAL A 27 3.73 -14.95 3.52
N THR A 28 4.00 -16.24 3.39
CA THR A 28 4.40 -16.89 2.12
C THR A 28 3.32 -17.80 1.53
N SER A 29 2.24 -18.04 2.28
CA SER A 29 1.14 -18.92 1.87
C SER A 29 -0.23 -18.40 2.30
N ALA A 30 -1.28 -18.94 1.69
CA ALA A 30 -2.66 -18.64 2.07
C ALA A 30 -2.96 -18.96 3.55
N LYS A 31 -2.37 -20.04 4.08
CA LYS A 31 -2.55 -20.42 5.49
C LYS A 31 -1.93 -19.42 6.47
N ASP A 32 -0.87 -18.74 6.05
CA ASP A 32 -0.23 -17.73 6.90
C ASP A 32 -1.08 -16.45 6.95
N ILE A 33 -1.79 -16.11 5.85
CA ILE A 33 -2.72 -14.98 5.80
C ILE A 33 -3.77 -15.10 6.90
N GLU A 34 -4.32 -16.29 7.11
CA GLU A 34 -5.39 -16.52 8.08
C GLU A 34 -4.96 -16.31 9.54
N LYS A 35 -3.66 -16.44 9.84
CA LYS A 35 -3.12 -16.36 11.20
C LYS A 35 -2.76 -14.94 11.64
N CYS A 36 -2.65 -14.00 10.69
CA CYS A 36 -2.17 -12.65 10.97
C CYS A 36 -3.24 -11.79 11.63
N ASP A 37 -2.89 -11.02 12.65
CA ASP A 37 -3.74 -9.99 13.23
C ASP A 37 -3.85 -8.76 12.33
N GLY A 38 -2.83 -8.48 11.53
CA GLY A 38 -2.78 -7.45 10.51
C GLY A 38 -1.84 -7.84 9.39
N ILE A 39 -2.11 -7.40 8.16
CA ILE A 39 -1.26 -7.66 7.00
C ILE A 39 -0.72 -6.36 6.43
N ILE A 40 0.59 -6.32 6.24
CA ILE A 40 1.28 -5.31 5.42
C ILE A 40 1.52 -5.92 4.05
N PHE A 41 1.04 -5.26 3.00
CA PHE A 41 1.29 -5.64 1.62
C PHE A 41 2.24 -4.63 0.96
N PRO A 42 3.55 -4.86 1.03
CA PRO A 42 4.52 -4.07 0.29
C PRO A 42 4.50 -4.47 -1.19
N GLY A 43 4.31 -3.52 -2.08
CA GLY A 43 4.24 -3.81 -3.52
C GLY A 43 5.35 -3.15 -4.30
N GLN A 44 6.13 -3.96 -5.05
CA GLN A 44 7.11 -3.50 -6.04
C GLN A 44 6.99 -4.34 -7.32
N GLY A 45 7.51 -3.81 -8.42
CA GLY A 45 7.42 -4.45 -9.72
C GLY A 45 6.25 -3.89 -10.54
N SER A 46 5.69 -4.69 -11.45
CA SER A 46 4.54 -4.31 -12.26
C SER A 46 3.23 -4.86 -11.70
N PHE A 47 2.14 -4.15 -11.97
CA PHE A 47 0.80 -4.52 -11.50
C PHE A 47 0.37 -5.92 -11.99
N GLY A 48 0.57 -6.22 -13.28
CA GLY A 48 0.20 -7.52 -13.85
C GLY A 48 1.01 -8.67 -13.23
N SER A 49 2.33 -8.51 -13.14
CA SER A 49 3.21 -9.51 -12.50
C SER A 49 2.81 -9.81 -11.06
N MET A 50 2.48 -8.78 -10.29
CA MET A 50 2.00 -8.94 -8.91
C MET A 50 0.73 -9.81 -8.87
N VAL A 51 -0.25 -9.51 -9.73
CA VAL A 51 -1.52 -10.27 -9.78
C VAL A 51 -1.27 -11.73 -10.19
N ASP A 52 -0.41 -11.97 -11.18
CA ASP A 52 -0.07 -13.33 -11.63
C ASP A 52 0.59 -14.12 -10.51
N ILE A 53 1.61 -13.58 -9.86
CA ILE A 53 2.32 -14.27 -8.77
C ILE A 53 1.37 -14.58 -7.60
N LEU A 54 0.51 -13.64 -7.22
CA LEU A 54 -0.48 -13.88 -6.16
C LEU A 54 -1.46 -15.01 -6.52
N LYS A 55 -1.87 -15.09 -7.79
CA LYS A 55 -2.75 -16.17 -8.27
C LYS A 55 -2.01 -17.50 -8.33
N GLU A 56 -0.81 -17.53 -8.88
CA GLU A 56 0.03 -18.73 -8.96
C GLU A 56 0.33 -19.34 -7.59
N ARG A 57 0.55 -18.48 -6.58
CA ARG A 57 0.76 -18.90 -5.20
C ARG A 57 -0.54 -19.19 -4.42
N GLY A 58 -1.70 -19.04 -5.05
CA GLY A 58 -3.00 -19.24 -4.41
C GLY A 58 -3.32 -18.23 -3.30
N MET A 59 -2.65 -17.07 -3.29
CA MET A 59 -2.79 -16.05 -2.24
C MET A 59 -3.80 -14.95 -2.61
N TYR A 60 -4.15 -14.80 -3.90
CA TYR A 60 -4.99 -13.71 -4.39
C TYR A 60 -6.39 -13.70 -3.76
N GLY A 61 -7.09 -14.85 -3.77
CA GLY A 61 -8.41 -15.00 -3.17
C GLY A 61 -8.38 -14.87 -1.64
N PRO A 62 -7.56 -15.66 -0.94
CA PRO A 62 -7.44 -15.56 0.52
C PRO A 62 -7.11 -14.16 1.04
N LEU A 63 -6.27 -13.39 0.34
CA LEU A 63 -5.98 -12.01 0.72
C LEU A 63 -7.20 -11.10 0.51
N TYR A 64 -7.94 -11.29 -0.59
CA TYR A 64 -9.21 -10.58 -0.81
C TYR A 64 -10.20 -10.86 0.33
N ASP A 65 -10.40 -12.15 0.65
CA ASP A 65 -11.33 -12.57 1.72
C ASP A 65 -10.90 -12.01 3.08
N TYR A 66 -9.59 -11.97 3.36
CA TYR A 66 -9.03 -11.35 4.56
C TYR A 66 -9.42 -9.86 4.67
N ILE A 67 -9.27 -9.12 3.57
CA ILE A 67 -9.53 -7.67 3.54
C ILE A 67 -11.02 -7.40 3.68
N ILE A 68 -11.89 -8.07 2.89
CA ILE A 68 -13.34 -7.84 2.96
C ILE A 68 -13.96 -8.38 4.24
N GLY A 69 -13.29 -9.33 4.90
CA GLY A 69 -13.63 -9.85 6.22
C GLY A 69 -13.39 -8.86 7.37
N GLY A 70 -12.95 -7.63 7.08
CA GLY A 70 -12.77 -6.57 8.07
C GLY A 70 -11.45 -6.63 8.83
N ARG A 71 -10.51 -7.48 8.41
CA ARG A 71 -9.22 -7.63 9.10
C ARG A 71 -8.23 -6.54 8.68
N PRO A 72 -7.40 -6.03 9.62
CA PRO A 72 -6.51 -4.89 9.39
C PRO A 72 -5.54 -5.10 8.22
N PHE A 73 -5.51 -4.14 7.29
CA PHE A 73 -4.70 -4.20 6.09
C PHE A 73 -3.96 -2.88 5.84
N LEU A 74 -2.65 -2.97 5.57
CA LEU A 74 -1.82 -1.87 5.12
C LEU A 74 -1.25 -2.15 3.73
N GLY A 75 -1.71 -1.42 2.71
CA GLY A 75 -1.14 -1.46 1.37
C GLY A 75 -0.03 -0.41 1.18
N ILE A 76 1.10 -0.80 0.57
CA ILE A 76 2.20 0.11 0.23
C ILE A 76 2.45 0.04 -1.28
N CYS A 77 2.39 1.17 -1.97
CA CYS A 77 2.63 1.34 -3.41
C CYS A 77 1.69 0.44 -4.25
N LEU A 78 2.15 -0.67 -4.83
CA LEU A 78 1.26 -1.62 -5.52
C LEU A 78 0.20 -2.22 -4.59
N GLY A 79 0.50 -2.34 -3.29
CA GLY A 79 -0.48 -2.76 -2.28
C GLY A 79 -1.63 -1.77 -2.10
N LEU A 80 -1.45 -0.48 -2.42
CA LEU A 80 -2.54 0.47 -2.56
C LEU A 80 -3.28 0.25 -3.89
N GLN A 81 -2.54 0.09 -4.99
CA GLN A 81 -3.15 0.04 -6.33
C GLN A 81 -4.01 -1.20 -6.54
N VAL A 82 -3.66 -2.35 -5.91
CA VAL A 82 -4.44 -3.60 -6.03
C VAL A 82 -5.85 -3.48 -5.43
N LEU A 83 -6.07 -2.55 -4.51
CA LEU A 83 -7.40 -2.29 -3.92
C LEU A 83 -8.40 -1.71 -4.93
N TYR A 84 -7.90 -1.08 -5.99
CA TYR A 84 -8.69 -0.48 -7.07
C TYR A 84 -9.07 -1.50 -8.15
N GLU A 85 -9.81 -1.07 -9.17
CA GLU A 85 -10.30 -1.94 -10.25
C GLU A 85 -9.19 -2.42 -11.19
N GLY A 86 -8.03 -1.75 -11.20
CA GLY A 86 -6.87 -2.12 -12.00
C GLY A 86 -5.86 -0.98 -12.17
N SER A 87 -4.96 -1.17 -13.10
CA SER A 87 -3.92 -0.20 -13.45
C SER A 87 -3.76 -0.11 -14.97
N ASP A 88 -3.50 1.09 -15.48
CA ASP A 88 -3.17 1.32 -16.89
C ASP A 88 -1.79 0.77 -17.26
N GLU A 89 -1.00 0.38 -16.27
CA GLU A 89 0.24 -0.39 -16.47
C GLU A 89 -0.02 -1.75 -17.12
N SER A 90 -1.14 -2.37 -16.75
CA SER A 90 -1.51 -3.72 -17.18
C SER A 90 -3.02 -3.76 -17.47
N PRO A 91 -3.48 -3.24 -18.63
CA PRO A 91 -4.91 -3.04 -18.90
C PRO A 91 -5.78 -4.30 -18.82
N GLY A 92 -5.20 -5.48 -19.11
CA GLY A 92 -5.89 -6.77 -19.04
C GLY A 92 -6.06 -7.34 -17.63
N TYR A 93 -5.41 -6.73 -16.63
CA TYR A 93 -5.43 -7.20 -15.25
C TYR A 93 -6.43 -6.43 -14.39
N LYS A 94 -7.09 -7.14 -13.49
CA LYS A 94 -8.00 -6.57 -12.51
C LYS A 94 -7.36 -6.60 -11.12
N GLY A 95 -7.54 -5.52 -10.37
CA GLY A 95 -7.32 -5.50 -8.94
C GLY A 95 -8.55 -6.03 -8.19
N TYR A 96 -8.60 -5.80 -6.91
CA TYR A 96 -9.71 -6.26 -6.07
C TYR A 96 -11.03 -5.50 -6.27
N GLY A 97 -10.98 -4.27 -6.79
CA GLY A 97 -12.18 -3.45 -7.00
C GLY A 97 -12.90 -3.06 -5.71
N ILE A 98 -12.24 -3.13 -4.57
CA ILE A 98 -12.74 -2.67 -3.25
C ILE A 98 -12.93 -1.15 -3.28
N MET A 99 -12.07 -0.47 -4.03
CA MET A 99 -12.15 0.95 -4.32
C MET A 99 -12.38 1.16 -5.83
N LYS A 100 -13.17 2.17 -6.19
CA LYS A 100 -13.49 2.49 -7.58
C LYS A 100 -12.34 3.22 -8.26
N GLY A 101 -12.23 3.03 -9.57
CA GLY A 101 -11.22 3.67 -10.41
C GLY A 101 -9.99 2.81 -10.63
N ARG A 102 -8.99 3.39 -11.30
CA ARG A 102 -7.77 2.70 -11.76
C ARG A 102 -6.54 3.56 -11.47
N ALA A 103 -5.40 2.91 -11.31
CA ALA A 103 -4.12 3.60 -11.30
C ALA A 103 -3.79 4.07 -12.73
N GLN A 104 -3.57 5.38 -12.89
CA GLN A 104 -3.30 6.05 -14.17
C GLN A 104 -1.85 6.47 -14.25
N ARG A 105 -1.26 6.40 -15.46
CA ARG A 105 0.11 6.84 -15.67
C ARG A 105 0.23 8.36 -15.50
N PHE A 106 1.37 8.83 -14.97
CA PHE A 106 1.70 10.25 -15.04
C PHE A 106 1.88 10.68 -16.50
N GLU A 107 1.23 11.77 -16.89
CA GLU A 107 1.30 12.31 -18.25
C GLU A 107 2.42 13.33 -18.41
N LYS A 108 2.87 13.94 -17.32
CA LYS A 108 3.87 15.01 -17.30
C LYS A 108 4.96 14.72 -16.28
N GLY A 109 6.10 15.39 -16.47
CA GLY A 109 7.26 15.24 -15.61
C GLY A 109 8.10 14.02 -15.94
N LYS A 110 9.12 13.78 -15.12
CA LYS A 110 9.95 12.57 -15.23
C LYS A 110 9.19 11.37 -14.67
N VAL A 111 9.03 10.32 -15.45
CA VAL A 111 8.36 9.08 -15.04
C VAL A 111 9.38 7.94 -15.05
N PRO A 112 9.53 7.19 -13.95
CA PRO A 112 8.81 7.32 -12.69
C PRO A 112 9.14 8.59 -11.89
N GLN A 113 8.20 9.05 -11.06
CA GLN A 113 8.50 9.92 -9.93
C GLN A 113 9.41 9.14 -8.98
N ILE A 114 10.59 9.64 -8.70
CA ILE A 114 11.54 9.07 -7.74
C ILE A 114 12.05 10.19 -6.84
N GLY A 115 11.81 10.07 -5.54
CA GLY A 115 12.29 11.02 -4.56
C GLY A 115 11.25 11.43 -3.53
N TRP A 116 11.61 12.46 -2.76
CA TRP A 116 10.77 13.00 -1.70
C TRP A 116 9.69 13.93 -2.27
N ASN A 117 8.49 13.80 -1.74
CA ASN A 117 7.38 14.68 -2.07
C ASN A 117 6.53 14.96 -0.83
N GLU A 118 5.84 16.08 -0.83
CA GLU A 118 5.03 16.54 0.27
C GLU A 118 3.71 15.74 0.37
N ILE A 119 3.32 15.46 1.60
CA ILE A 119 2.03 14.88 1.97
C ILE A 119 1.14 15.99 2.51
N CYS A 120 0.05 16.25 1.80
CA CYS A 120 -0.96 17.22 2.19
C CYS A 120 -2.17 16.48 2.78
N PRO A 121 -2.38 16.48 4.10
CA PRO A 121 -3.51 15.84 4.75
C PRO A 121 -4.84 16.44 4.27
N LEU A 122 -5.87 15.60 4.22
CA LEU A 122 -7.26 16.00 3.99
C LEU A 122 -8.10 15.87 5.27
N ALA A 123 -7.59 15.14 6.25
CA ALA A 123 -8.21 14.88 7.53
C ALA A 123 -7.13 14.76 8.61
N ASP A 124 -7.54 14.70 9.88
CA ASP A 124 -6.65 14.61 11.04
C ASP A 124 -6.11 13.18 11.29
N ASP A 125 -6.37 12.26 10.38
CA ASP A 125 -5.91 10.86 10.50
C ASP A 125 -4.39 10.73 10.52
N ILE A 126 -3.70 11.52 9.67
CA ILE A 126 -2.24 11.54 9.59
C ILE A 126 -1.71 12.98 9.49
N PRO A 127 -0.54 13.28 10.05
CA PRO A 127 0.08 14.59 9.91
C PRO A 127 0.61 14.83 8.50
N GLY A 128 0.77 16.08 8.10
CA GLY A 128 1.55 16.48 6.95
C GLY A 128 3.03 16.17 7.12
N GLY A 129 3.73 16.00 6.01
CA GLY A 129 5.15 15.68 6.04
C GLY A 129 5.73 15.40 4.66
N TRP A 130 6.91 14.79 4.64
CA TRP A 130 7.60 14.41 3.42
C TRP A 130 7.80 12.91 3.38
N ALA A 131 7.47 12.31 2.23
CA ALA A 131 7.61 10.87 2.03
C ALA A 131 8.33 10.54 0.72
N TYR A 132 8.91 9.35 0.66
CA TYR A 132 9.66 8.86 -0.48
C TYR A 132 8.77 8.08 -1.45
N TYR A 133 8.78 8.50 -2.70
CA TYR A 133 8.01 7.91 -3.81
C TYR A 133 8.91 7.22 -4.83
N VAL A 134 8.40 6.11 -5.37
CA VAL A 134 8.92 5.46 -6.59
C VAL A 134 7.72 4.94 -7.35
N ASN A 135 7.08 5.77 -8.19
CA ASN A 135 5.88 5.34 -8.89
C ASN A 135 5.73 6.00 -10.28
N SER A 136 5.23 5.23 -11.23
CA SER A 136 4.86 5.68 -12.58
C SER A 136 3.36 5.88 -12.73
N TYR A 137 2.57 5.26 -11.83
CA TYR A 137 1.11 5.27 -11.83
C TYR A 137 0.59 5.82 -10.53
N ARG A 138 -0.58 6.45 -10.58
CA ARG A 138 -1.21 7.16 -9.47
C ARG A 138 -2.71 6.99 -9.48
N ILE A 139 -3.34 7.11 -8.33
CA ILE A 139 -4.80 7.24 -8.18
C ILE A 139 -5.14 8.73 -8.15
N VAL A 140 -6.11 9.16 -8.95
CA VAL A 140 -6.52 10.57 -9.02
C VAL A 140 -7.85 10.86 -8.32
N ASP A 141 -8.76 9.88 -8.22
CA ASP A 141 -10.03 10.04 -7.50
C ASP A 141 -9.76 10.14 -5.99
N PRO A 142 -10.10 11.28 -5.34
CA PRO A 142 -9.84 11.49 -3.92
C PRO A 142 -10.81 10.73 -2.98
N LYS A 143 -11.71 9.92 -3.51
CA LYS A 143 -12.63 9.14 -2.68
C LYS A 143 -11.85 8.21 -1.73
N ASN A 144 -12.16 8.29 -0.43
CA ASN A 144 -11.43 7.64 0.66
C ASN A 144 -10.00 8.16 0.89
N ALA A 145 -9.56 9.19 0.19
CA ALA A 145 -8.25 9.78 0.44
C ALA A 145 -8.22 10.50 1.78
N ILE A 146 -7.19 10.24 2.58
CA ILE A 146 -6.87 10.97 3.81
C ILE A 146 -5.69 11.92 3.61
N ALA A 147 -4.95 11.77 2.51
CA ALA A 147 -3.93 12.71 2.08
C ALA A 147 -3.71 12.67 0.57
N MET A 148 -3.26 13.81 0.05
CA MET A 148 -2.88 14.00 -1.35
C MET A 148 -1.42 14.43 -1.45
N SER A 149 -0.83 14.22 -2.63
CA SER A 149 0.43 14.84 -3.05
C SER A 149 0.27 15.49 -4.42
N ASP A 150 1.23 16.29 -4.83
CA ASP A 150 1.25 16.88 -6.16
C ASP A 150 2.55 16.52 -6.90
N TYR A 151 2.39 15.99 -8.11
CA TYR A 151 3.48 15.78 -9.05
C TYR A 151 2.95 16.01 -10.45
N TYR A 152 3.07 17.26 -10.94
CA TYR A 152 2.43 17.72 -12.18
C TYR A 152 0.93 17.40 -12.21
N GLY A 153 0.28 17.54 -11.07
CA GLY A 153 -1.13 17.31 -10.81
C GLY A 153 -1.35 16.44 -9.56
N ARG A 154 -2.41 16.77 -8.84
CA ARG A 154 -2.76 16.12 -7.56
C ARG A 154 -3.06 14.64 -7.75
N PHE A 155 -2.66 13.85 -6.76
CA PHE A 155 -2.94 12.42 -6.70
C PHE A 155 -3.05 11.95 -5.25
N VAL A 156 -3.66 10.79 -5.06
CA VAL A 156 -3.88 10.18 -3.76
C VAL A 156 -2.56 9.69 -3.18
N ALA A 157 -2.16 10.25 -2.05
CA ALA A 157 -0.99 9.83 -1.30
C ALA A 157 -1.32 8.72 -0.30
N ALA A 158 -2.48 8.83 0.36
CA ALA A 158 -2.93 7.88 1.36
C ALA A 158 -4.46 7.73 1.33
N VAL A 159 -4.94 6.52 1.56
CA VAL A 159 -6.37 6.20 1.73
C VAL A 159 -6.62 5.53 3.07
N LYS A 160 -7.85 5.71 3.58
CA LYS A 160 -8.39 4.97 4.70
C LYS A 160 -9.86 4.64 4.44
N LYS A 161 -10.23 3.40 4.62
CA LYS A 161 -11.60 2.93 4.52
C LYS A 161 -11.77 1.73 5.42
N ASP A 162 -12.59 1.86 6.45
CA ASP A 162 -12.84 0.80 7.43
C ASP A 162 -11.51 0.24 8.00
N ASN A 163 -11.24 -1.04 7.81
CA ASN A 163 -10.04 -1.77 8.19
C ASN A 163 -8.82 -1.52 7.27
N ILE A 164 -9.01 -0.81 6.16
CA ILE A 164 -8.00 -0.62 5.12
C ILE A 164 -7.30 0.72 5.31
N THR A 165 -5.98 0.68 5.38
CA THR A 165 -5.09 1.84 5.19
C THR A 165 -4.16 1.53 4.02
N ALA A 166 -3.88 2.51 3.15
CA ALA A 166 -2.86 2.30 2.15
C ALA A 166 -2.16 3.59 1.72
N PHE A 167 -0.88 3.47 1.38
CA PHE A 167 0.01 4.56 0.98
C PHE A 167 0.56 4.34 -0.43
N GLN A 168 0.57 5.39 -1.26
CA GLN A 168 1.27 5.34 -2.55
C GLN A 168 2.78 5.45 -2.38
N PHE A 169 3.24 6.13 -1.33
CA PHE A 169 4.64 6.26 -0.96
C PHE A 169 5.14 5.06 -0.16
N HIS A 170 6.44 5.05 0.10
CA HIS A 170 7.11 4.01 0.87
C HIS A 170 7.41 4.50 2.30
N PRO A 171 6.56 4.20 3.30
CA PRO A 171 6.80 4.62 4.67
C PRO A 171 8.11 4.06 5.24
N GLU A 172 8.49 2.83 4.84
CA GLU A 172 9.74 2.18 5.23
C GLU A 172 11.00 2.90 4.69
N LYS A 173 10.83 3.83 3.74
CA LYS A 173 11.89 4.67 3.16
C LYS A 173 11.74 6.15 3.51
N SER A 174 10.74 6.50 4.30
CA SER A 174 10.37 7.90 4.59
C SER A 174 10.87 8.39 5.94
N GLY A 175 11.93 7.80 6.48
CA GLY A 175 12.60 8.22 7.70
C GLY A 175 11.65 8.28 8.91
N LYS A 176 11.83 9.30 9.77
CA LYS A 176 11.00 9.44 10.98
C LYS A 176 9.51 9.61 10.69
N TYR A 177 9.17 10.30 9.61
CA TYR A 177 7.78 10.48 9.20
C TYR A 177 7.13 9.14 8.85
N GLY A 178 7.77 8.34 7.99
CA GLY A 178 7.26 7.03 7.63
C GLY A 178 7.13 6.07 8.82
N LEU A 179 8.13 6.06 9.72
CA LEU A 179 8.08 5.28 10.96
C LEU A 179 6.93 5.70 11.87
N SER A 180 6.61 7.00 11.95
CA SER A 180 5.46 7.46 12.73
C SER A 180 4.13 6.95 12.17
N LEU A 181 4.00 6.85 10.84
CA LEU A 181 2.81 6.29 10.17
C LEU A 181 2.68 4.78 10.37
N LEU A 182 3.78 4.03 10.31
CA LEU A 182 3.79 2.60 10.63
C LEU A 182 3.37 2.35 12.08
N ARG A 183 3.89 3.16 13.01
CA ARG A 183 3.49 3.11 14.43
C ARG A 183 2.02 3.46 14.62
N TRP A 184 1.52 4.48 13.95
CA TRP A 184 0.12 4.86 13.99
C TRP A 184 -0.79 3.73 13.51
N TRP A 185 -0.47 3.12 12.36
CA TRP A 185 -1.23 1.99 11.84
C TRP A 185 -1.19 0.78 12.78
N TYR A 186 -0.02 0.42 13.28
CA TYR A 186 0.12 -0.68 14.24
C TYR A 186 -0.69 -0.43 15.52
N GLY A 187 -0.73 0.80 15.99
CA GLY A 187 -1.55 1.18 17.15
C GLY A 187 -3.07 1.02 16.91
N CYS A 188 -3.52 0.98 15.66
CA CYS A 188 -4.91 0.68 15.33
C CYS A 188 -5.25 -0.81 15.50
N LEU A 189 -4.26 -1.73 15.42
CA LEU A 189 -4.46 -3.16 15.61
C LEU A 189 -4.76 -3.52 17.08
N GLN A 190 -4.35 -2.68 18.03
CA GLN A 190 -4.43 -2.95 19.47
C GLN A 190 -5.68 -2.37 20.14
N LYS A 191 -6.59 -1.77 19.38
CA LYS A 191 -7.76 -1.07 19.90
C LYS A 191 -9.07 -1.88 19.83
N GLU A 192 -8.99 -3.18 19.51
CA GLU A 192 -10.15 -4.09 19.52
C GLU A 192 -10.20 -4.93 20.80
#